data_694cc6856132424dee20f0269ca334fa
#
_entry.id   694cc6856132424dee20f0269ca334fa
#
_cell.length_a   1.000
_cell.length_b   1.000
_cell.length_c   1.000
_cell.angle_alpha   90.00
_cell.angle_beta   90.00
_cell.angle_gamma   90.00
#
_symmetry.space_group_name_H-M   'P 1'
#
loop_
_entity.id
_entity.type
_entity.pdbx_description
1 polymer ?
#
loop_
_entity_poly.entity_id
_entity_poly.type
_entity_poly.pdbx_seq_one_letter_code
_entity_poly.pdbx_strand_id
1 'polypeptide(L)'
;MMPRILLSLCAVLSGLLTIQVYAQSLSTDVRSFDDMIDAGTLKVAVYENFAPYSFTVDGQAKGVDVELAEQIAQELGVNLELLWVVPGEKIDDDFRNFIWRGHYLRKDIRADLMLRVPYDREFSNRRNELGELVNELVVMFGPYQRERWLTVYNSRRIKSLETVGVFQYHPVGVEEDSVPSFYLLTAFAGRLSSNVKHFVSPTAAFAAMQDGEVDAVMAMRGVLEWLLSQTNNAQLKKSEAAYPNLGQAIWEVGMAVHESNRQLAYAVEALTEAMIADGRMQALYDKYHLSYEKPEMYQ
;
A
#
# COMPACT_ATOMS: atom_id res chain seq x y z
N MET A 1 93.49 -2.70 36.43
CA MET A 1 92.60 -1.57 36.67
C MET A 1 91.47 -1.69 35.66
N MET A 2 90.30 -2.14 36.10
CA MET A 2 89.08 -2.27 35.22
C MET A 2 88.17 -1.05 35.37
N PRO A 3 87.64 -0.52 34.27
CA PRO A 3 86.53 0.42 34.40
C PRO A 3 85.19 -0.30 34.32
N ARG A 4 84.32 0.15 35.19
CA ARG A 4 82.93 -0.32 35.36
C ARG A 4 82.10 0.19 34.17
N ILE A 5 81.42 -0.74 33.51
CA ILE A 5 80.40 -0.40 32.51
C ILE A 5 79.07 -0.24 33.23
N LEU A 6 78.49 0.99 33.17
CA LEU A 6 77.12 1.26 33.59
C LEU A 6 76.19 0.83 32.47
N LEU A 7 75.37 -0.18 32.75
CA LEU A 7 74.21 -0.49 31.89
C LEU A 7 73.05 0.45 32.24
N SER A 8 72.69 1.36 31.36
CA SER A 8 71.45 2.13 31.41
C SER A 8 70.31 1.26 30.84
N LEU A 9 69.38 0.92 31.68
CA LEU A 9 68.16 0.20 31.34
C LEU A 9 67.11 1.25 30.88
N CYS A 10 66.95 1.43 29.56
CA CYS A 10 65.82 2.18 28.99
C CYS A 10 64.56 1.32 29.05
N ALA A 11 63.68 1.57 29.95
CA ALA A 11 62.34 1.02 29.97
C ALA A 11 61.49 1.73 28.90
N VAL A 12 61.26 1.07 27.80
CA VAL A 12 60.28 1.52 26.79
C VAL A 12 58.88 1.14 27.27
N LEU A 13 58.15 2.11 27.78
CA LEU A 13 56.74 1.97 28.11
C LEU A 13 55.97 1.99 26.79
N SER A 14 55.70 0.80 26.24
CA SER A 14 54.73 0.65 25.11
C SER A 14 53.33 0.80 25.61
N GLY A 15 52.82 2.02 25.52
CA GLY A 15 51.37 2.27 25.76
C GLY A 15 50.57 1.63 24.60
N LEU A 16 49.96 0.50 24.87
CA LEU A 16 48.92 -0.07 24.02
C LEU A 16 47.67 0.81 24.11
N LEU A 17 47.55 1.76 23.18
CA LEU A 17 46.30 2.40 22.87
C LEU A 17 45.39 1.35 22.22
N THR A 18 44.54 0.70 22.99
CA THR A 18 43.40 -0.04 22.47
C THR A 18 42.40 0.94 21.90
N ILE A 19 42.48 1.19 20.62
CA ILE A 19 41.41 1.86 19.86
C ILE A 19 40.26 0.86 19.84
N GLN A 20 39.28 1.02 20.74
CA GLN A 20 37.98 0.39 20.60
C GLN A 20 37.31 1.05 19.39
N VAL A 21 37.48 0.42 18.22
CA VAL A 21 36.62 0.66 17.08
C VAL A 21 35.24 0.14 17.47
N TYR A 22 34.37 1.04 17.92
CA TYR A 22 32.95 0.77 17.92
C TYR A 22 32.59 0.60 16.43
N ALA A 23 32.66 -0.62 15.94
CA ALA A 23 31.91 -1.01 14.78
C ALA A 23 30.44 -0.81 15.18
N GLN A 24 29.86 0.34 14.86
CA GLN A 24 28.43 0.42 14.69
C GLN A 24 28.14 -0.61 13.57
N SER A 25 27.83 -1.83 13.98
CA SER A 25 27.09 -2.73 13.11
C SER A 25 25.87 -1.91 12.72
N LEU A 26 25.77 -1.51 11.46
CA LEU A 26 24.51 -1.09 10.89
C LEU A 26 23.60 -2.30 11.14
N SER A 27 22.86 -2.23 12.24
CA SER A 27 21.93 -3.27 12.63
C SER A 27 20.99 -3.43 11.45
N THR A 28 21.15 -4.52 10.73
CA THR A 28 20.18 -4.93 9.70
C THR A 28 18.92 -5.49 10.38
N ASP A 29 18.89 -5.48 11.70
CA ASP A 29 17.81 -6.00 12.48
C ASP A 29 16.58 -5.08 12.37
N VAL A 30 15.45 -5.68 12.13
CA VAL A 30 14.16 -5.04 12.16
C VAL A 30 13.89 -4.58 13.58
N ARG A 31 13.49 -3.34 13.77
CA ARG A 31 13.16 -2.75 15.07
C ARG A 31 11.99 -3.53 15.69
N SER A 32 12.14 -3.94 16.94
CA SER A 32 11.08 -4.62 17.68
C SER A 32 9.94 -3.67 18.06
N PHE A 33 8.83 -4.23 18.55
CA PHE A 33 7.72 -3.44 19.06
C PHE A 33 8.15 -2.56 20.25
N ASP A 34 8.92 -3.13 21.19
CA ASP A 34 9.40 -2.38 22.36
C ASP A 34 10.36 -1.26 21.93
N ASP A 35 11.29 -1.52 21.00
CA ASP A 35 12.18 -0.48 20.45
C ASP A 35 11.40 0.64 19.76
N MET A 36 10.29 0.31 19.10
CA MET A 36 9.40 1.28 18.44
C MET A 36 8.71 2.16 19.48
N ILE A 37 8.18 1.57 20.55
CA ILE A 37 7.55 2.29 21.67
C ILE A 37 8.58 3.17 22.38
N ASP A 38 9.76 2.63 22.71
CA ASP A 38 10.83 3.39 23.38
C ASP A 38 11.35 4.57 22.53
N ALA A 39 11.41 4.39 21.22
CA ALA A 39 11.75 5.47 20.28
C ALA A 39 10.63 6.52 20.13
N GLY A 40 9.41 6.21 20.58
CA GLY A 40 8.25 7.09 20.51
C GLY A 40 7.81 7.42 19.07
N THR A 41 8.09 6.54 18.11
CA THR A 41 7.80 6.80 16.69
C THR A 41 7.43 5.51 15.95
N LEU A 42 6.27 5.53 15.29
CA LEU A 42 5.80 4.48 14.38
C LEU A 42 6.06 4.91 12.93
N LYS A 43 6.80 4.11 12.17
CA LYS A 43 7.06 4.32 10.73
C LYS A 43 6.04 3.54 9.92
N VAL A 44 5.21 4.25 9.17
CA VAL A 44 4.16 3.64 8.35
C VAL A 44 4.41 3.87 6.87
N ALA A 45 4.51 2.80 6.09
CA ALA A 45 4.59 2.85 4.65
C ALA A 45 3.20 3.01 4.04
N VAL A 46 3.03 4.04 3.20
CA VAL A 46 1.82 4.34 2.43
C VAL A 46 2.20 4.66 1.00
N TYR A 47 1.37 4.32 0.03
CA TYR A 47 1.65 4.61 -1.38
C TYR A 47 1.55 6.11 -1.66
N GLU A 48 2.47 6.64 -2.48
CA GLU A 48 2.41 8.05 -2.87
C GLU A 48 1.43 8.29 -4.02
N ASN A 49 0.89 9.51 -4.09
CA ASN A 49 0.00 9.94 -5.17
C ASN A 49 -1.21 9.04 -5.41
N PHE A 50 -1.69 8.38 -4.37
CA PHE A 50 -2.76 7.39 -4.44
C PHE A 50 -4.05 7.89 -3.77
N ALA A 51 -4.63 8.97 -4.29
CA ALA A 51 -5.93 9.45 -3.82
C ALA A 51 -7.05 8.43 -4.12
N PRO A 52 -7.99 8.25 -3.18
CA PRO A 52 -8.24 8.97 -1.92
C PRO A 52 -7.52 8.38 -0.70
N TYR A 53 -6.61 7.44 -0.86
CA TYR A 53 -6.04 6.65 0.22
C TYR A 53 -4.81 7.32 0.86
N SER A 54 -3.86 7.76 0.04
CA SER A 54 -2.64 8.41 0.51
C SER A 54 -2.09 9.37 -0.56
N PHE A 55 -2.15 10.65 -0.29
CA PHE A 55 -1.77 11.71 -1.22
C PHE A 55 -1.40 13.00 -0.47
N THR A 56 -0.91 14.00 -1.21
CA THR A 56 -0.52 15.28 -0.63
C THR A 56 -1.35 16.41 -1.24
N VAL A 57 -1.81 17.33 -0.42
CA VAL A 57 -2.43 18.59 -0.84
C VAL A 57 -1.74 19.73 -0.11
N ASP A 58 -1.19 20.68 -0.85
CA ASP A 58 -0.45 21.84 -0.29
C ASP A 58 0.65 21.42 0.71
N GLY A 59 1.34 20.31 0.42
CA GLY A 59 2.40 19.75 1.26
C GLY A 59 1.91 19.00 2.51
N GLN A 60 0.60 18.88 2.70
CA GLN A 60 0.02 18.11 3.80
C GLN A 60 -0.40 16.72 3.35
N ALA A 61 -0.03 15.70 4.11
CA ALA A 61 -0.48 14.34 3.89
C ALA A 61 -1.98 14.22 4.17
N LYS A 62 -2.71 13.52 3.30
CA LYS A 62 -4.15 13.29 3.40
C LYS A 62 -4.51 11.91 2.86
N GLY A 63 -5.68 11.42 3.22
CA GLY A 63 -6.25 10.19 2.71
C GLY A 63 -6.61 9.20 3.81
N VAL A 64 -7.39 8.21 3.43
CA VAL A 64 -7.90 7.18 4.37
C VAL A 64 -6.76 6.47 5.10
N ASP A 65 -5.72 6.05 4.37
CA ASP A 65 -4.59 5.32 4.95
C ASP A 65 -3.70 6.21 5.81
N VAL A 66 -3.56 7.50 5.43
CA VAL A 66 -2.83 8.48 6.25
C VAL A 66 -3.53 8.68 7.59
N GLU A 67 -4.85 8.92 7.58
CA GLU A 67 -5.61 9.15 8.80
C GLU A 67 -5.77 7.87 9.64
N LEU A 68 -5.82 6.69 9.01
CA LEU A 68 -5.74 5.42 9.71
C LEU A 68 -4.40 5.27 10.45
N ALA A 69 -3.29 5.59 9.78
CA ALA A 69 -1.97 5.57 10.40
C ALA A 69 -1.85 6.57 11.56
N GLU A 70 -2.45 7.77 11.43
CA GLU A 70 -2.51 8.78 12.50
C GLU A 70 -3.26 8.25 13.72
N GLN A 71 -4.42 7.61 13.52
CA GLN A 71 -5.21 7.02 14.60
C GLN A 71 -4.46 5.87 15.28
N ILE A 72 -3.81 4.99 14.50
CA ILE A 72 -3.00 3.90 15.06
C ILE A 72 -1.85 4.46 15.91
N ALA A 73 -1.10 5.43 15.42
CA ALA A 73 0.01 6.04 16.16
C ALA A 73 -0.48 6.73 17.44
N GLN A 74 -1.60 7.43 17.37
CA GLN A 74 -2.22 8.09 18.52
C GLN A 74 -2.64 7.09 19.62
N GLU A 75 -3.28 5.99 19.25
CA GLU A 75 -3.71 4.95 20.20
C GLU A 75 -2.52 4.19 20.81
N LEU A 76 -1.42 4.05 20.07
CA LEU A 76 -0.17 3.48 20.58
C LEU A 76 0.64 4.49 21.42
N GLY A 77 0.25 5.77 21.46
CA GLY A 77 0.94 6.83 22.21
C GLY A 77 2.28 7.24 21.62
N VAL A 78 2.48 7.10 20.31
CA VAL A 78 3.72 7.42 19.59
C VAL A 78 3.49 8.45 18.47
N ASN A 79 4.58 9.05 17.97
CA ASN A 79 4.52 9.94 16.82
C ASN A 79 4.45 9.11 15.52
N LEU A 80 3.75 9.63 14.50
CA LEU A 80 3.72 9.05 13.17
C LEU A 80 4.86 9.59 12.30
N GLU A 81 5.57 8.69 11.62
CA GLU A 81 6.47 8.99 10.51
C GLU A 81 5.96 8.27 9.26
N LEU A 82 5.49 9.02 8.24
CA LEU A 82 5.06 8.43 6.98
C LEU A 82 6.24 8.17 6.05
N LEU A 83 6.31 6.96 5.53
CA LEU A 83 7.23 6.56 4.47
C LEU A 83 6.44 6.42 3.16
N TRP A 84 6.69 7.33 2.21
CA TRP A 84 6.02 7.33 0.92
C TRP A 84 6.62 6.27 0.00
N VAL A 85 5.77 5.36 -0.47
CA VAL A 85 6.15 4.22 -1.31
C VAL A 85 5.83 4.54 -2.77
N VAL A 86 6.86 4.53 -3.61
CA VAL A 86 6.67 4.39 -5.05
C VAL A 86 6.46 2.91 -5.33
N PRO A 87 5.30 2.49 -5.87
CA PRO A 87 5.04 1.06 -6.10
C PRO A 87 6.08 0.44 -7.02
N GLY A 88 6.55 -0.76 -6.65
CA GLY A 88 7.40 -1.59 -7.50
C GLY A 88 6.57 -2.31 -8.59
N GLU A 89 7.24 -3.15 -9.38
CA GLU A 89 6.53 -3.97 -10.38
C GLU A 89 5.58 -4.98 -9.72
N LYS A 90 5.94 -5.42 -8.51
CA LYS A 90 5.16 -6.37 -7.70
C LYS A 90 5.18 -5.94 -6.25
N ILE A 91 4.11 -6.25 -5.54
CA ILE A 91 4.00 -6.01 -4.08
C ILE A 91 5.12 -6.70 -3.28
N ASP A 92 5.67 -7.82 -3.79
CA ASP A 92 6.83 -8.49 -3.17
C ASP A 92 8.08 -7.60 -3.15
N ASP A 93 8.24 -6.73 -4.17
CA ASP A 93 9.32 -5.75 -4.22
C ASP A 93 9.12 -4.65 -3.17
N ASP A 94 7.88 -4.24 -2.94
CA ASP A 94 7.54 -3.26 -1.91
C ASP A 94 7.79 -3.85 -0.52
N PHE A 95 7.39 -5.10 -0.27
CA PHE A 95 7.70 -5.79 0.98
C PHE A 95 9.20 -5.88 1.23
N ARG A 96 9.97 -6.26 0.20
CA ARG A 96 11.43 -6.31 0.30
C ARG A 96 12.01 -4.94 0.65
N ASN A 97 11.57 -3.91 -0.03
CA ASN A 97 12.14 -2.57 0.07
C ASN A 97 11.73 -1.84 1.36
N PHE A 98 10.52 -2.09 1.87
CA PHE A 98 9.98 -1.31 2.98
C PHE A 98 9.78 -2.11 4.27
N ILE A 99 9.68 -3.46 4.22
CA ILE A 99 9.43 -4.26 5.41
C ILE A 99 10.71 -4.96 5.93
N TRP A 100 11.43 -5.71 5.07
CA TRP A 100 12.46 -6.59 5.61
C TRP A 100 13.90 -6.28 5.18
N ARG A 101 14.17 -5.81 3.95
CA ARG A 101 15.53 -5.57 3.48
C ARG A 101 15.95 -4.10 3.48
N GLY A 102 15.00 -3.20 3.24
CA GLY A 102 15.24 -1.81 2.91
C GLY A 102 15.56 -1.60 1.42
N HIS A 103 15.26 -0.41 0.93
CA HIS A 103 15.51 -0.03 -0.46
C HIS A 103 17.02 -0.06 -0.77
N TYR A 104 17.43 -0.50 -1.97
CA TYR A 104 18.83 -0.70 -2.31
C TYR A 104 19.72 0.55 -2.18
N LEU A 105 19.15 1.75 -2.35
CA LEU A 105 19.83 3.04 -2.13
C LEU A 105 19.72 3.55 -0.69
N ARG A 106 18.72 3.12 0.08
CA ARG A 106 18.38 3.62 1.41
C ARG A 106 17.98 2.45 2.31
N LYS A 107 18.94 1.60 2.62
CA LYS A 107 18.71 0.40 3.46
C LYS A 107 18.30 0.71 4.90
N ASP A 108 18.55 1.93 5.34
CA ASP A 108 18.16 2.49 6.63
C ASP A 108 16.66 2.81 6.73
N ILE A 109 15.97 2.91 5.58
CA ILE A 109 14.54 3.20 5.53
C ILE A 109 13.77 1.89 5.47
N ARG A 110 13.15 1.54 6.60
CA ARG A 110 12.19 0.44 6.71
C ARG A 110 11.01 0.92 7.53
N ALA A 111 9.81 0.45 7.17
CA ALA A 111 8.59 0.69 7.91
C ALA A 111 8.45 -0.35 9.03
N ASP A 112 7.79 0.04 10.09
CA ASP A 112 7.31 -0.89 11.12
C ASP A 112 5.99 -1.53 10.66
N LEU A 113 5.18 -0.76 9.93
CA LEU A 113 3.87 -1.14 9.41
C LEU A 113 3.73 -0.68 7.95
N MET A 114 3.13 -1.50 7.09
CA MET A 114 2.74 -1.11 5.74
C MET A 114 1.22 -1.27 5.59
N LEU A 115 0.56 -0.23 5.09
CA LEU A 115 -0.88 -0.24 4.83
C LEU A 115 -1.17 -0.62 3.37
N ARG A 116 -2.42 -0.98 3.10
CA ARG A 116 -2.98 -1.25 1.78
C ARG A 116 -2.27 -2.38 1.04
N VAL A 117 -2.05 -3.47 1.77
CA VAL A 117 -1.55 -4.72 1.18
C VAL A 117 -2.70 -5.70 0.93
N PRO A 118 -2.57 -6.63 0.00
CA PRO A 118 -3.57 -7.70 -0.18
C PRO A 118 -3.70 -8.52 1.11
N TYR A 119 -4.94 -8.76 1.54
CA TYR A 119 -5.23 -9.74 2.57
C TYR A 119 -5.89 -10.95 1.91
N ASP A 120 -5.06 -11.88 1.48
CA ASP A 120 -5.46 -13.08 0.76
C ASP A 120 -4.62 -14.27 1.18
N ARG A 121 -5.29 -15.38 1.50
CA ARG A 121 -4.61 -16.57 2.03
C ARG A 121 -3.73 -17.26 1.00
N GLU A 122 -4.17 -17.32 -0.25
CA GLU A 122 -3.40 -17.95 -1.32
C GLU A 122 -2.15 -17.12 -1.62
N PHE A 123 -2.31 -15.80 -1.72
CA PHE A 123 -1.19 -14.87 -1.90
C PHE A 123 -0.18 -14.96 -0.74
N SER A 124 -0.65 -14.94 0.50
CA SER A 124 0.22 -14.98 1.70
C SER A 124 1.01 -16.30 1.81
N ASN A 125 0.45 -17.41 1.32
CA ASN A 125 1.08 -18.72 1.38
C ASN A 125 1.72 -19.15 0.05
N ARG A 126 1.86 -18.24 -0.90
CA ARG A 126 2.46 -18.53 -2.21
C ARG A 126 3.89 -19.03 -2.05
N ARG A 127 4.20 -20.08 -2.81
CA ARG A 127 5.52 -20.70 -2.80
C ARG A 127 6.23 -20.48 -4.13
N ASN A 128 7.56 -20.38 -4.05
CA ASN A 128 8.43 -20.37 -5.23
C ASN A 128 8.63 -21.80 -5.80
N GLU A 129 9.42 -21.90 -6.87
CA GLU A 129 9.71 -23.19 -7.52
C GLU A 129 10.44 -24.19 -6.60
N LEU A 130 11.11 -23.70 -5.54
CA LEU A 130 11.81 -24.53 -4.55
C LEU A 130 10.87 -24.96 -3.40
N GLY A 131 9.61 -24.52 -3.40
CA GLY A 131 8.65 -24.81 -2.35
C GLY A 131 8.76 -23.92 -1.11
N GLU A 132 9.59 -22.87 -1.14
CA GLU A 132 9.76 -21.90 -0.05
C GLU A 132 8.68 -20.82 -0.13
N LEU A 133 8.25 -20.29 1.01
CA LEU A 133 7.30 -19.17 1.04
C LEU A 133 7.96 -17.91 0.43
N VAL A 134 7.28 -17.30 -0.53
CA VAL A 134 7.78 -16.09 -1.20
C VAL A 134 7.91 -14.91 -0.24
N ASN A 135 6.95 -14.79 0.69
CA ASN A 135 6.85 -13.70 1.65
C ASN A 135 7.00 -14.20 3.09
N GLU A 136 7.94 -15.14 3.36
CA GLU A 136 8.14 -15.74 4.70
C GLU A 136 8.48 -14.71 5.78
N LEU A 137 9.13 -13.60 5.41
CA LEU A 137 9.52 -12.52 6.31
C LEU A 137 8.43 -11.46 6.52
N VAL A 138 7.23 -11.68 5.97
CA VAL A 138 6.11 -10.72 6.03
C VAL A 138 4.87 -11.38 6.61
N VAL A 139 4.28 -10.74 7.60
CA VAL A 139 2.96 -11.13 8.13
C VAL A 139 1.93 -10.15 7.61
N MET A 140 0.99 -10.64 6.79
CA MET A 140 -0.19 -9.91 6.33
C MET A 140 -1.33 -10.17 7.31
N PHE A 141 -1.98 -9.12 7.79
CA PHE A 141 -2.96 -9.18 8.87
C PHE A 141 -3.96 -8.05 8.82
N GLY A 142 -4.94 -8.08 9.71
CA GLY A 142 -5.84 -6.97 10.03
C GLY A 142 -6.54 -6.41 8.79
N PRO A 143 -7.36 -7.19 8.07
CA PRO A 143 -8.10 -6.64 6.95
C PRO A 143 -9.03 -5.51 7.45
N TYR A 144 -9.02 -4.39 6.76
CA TYR A 144 -9.80 -3.23 7.18
C TYR A 144 -10.78 -2.71 6.13
N GLN A 145 -10.68 -3.19 4.88
CA GLN A 145 -11.57 -2.81 3.78
C GLN A 145 -11.76 -3.97 2.82
N ARG A 146 -12.97 -4.09 2.24
CA ARG A 146 -13.19 -4.80 0.97
C ARG A 146 -13.23 -3.81 -0.17
N GLU A 147 -12.46 -4.08 -1.21
CA GLU A 147 -12.41 -3.27 -2.42
C GLU A 147 -12.94 -4.09 -3.60
N ARG A 148 -13.37 -3.40 -4.64
CA ARG A 148 -13.88 -4.01 -5.88
C ARG A 148 -13.65 -3.11 -7.08
N TRP A 149 -13.79 -3.69 -8.26
CA TRP A 149 -13.83 -2.90 -9.49
C TRP A 149 -15.19 -2.23 -9.64
N LEU A 150 -15.18 -1.04 -10.20
CA LEU A 150 -16.35 -0.25 -10.53
C LEU A 150 -16.19 0.31 -11.93
N THR A 151 -17.31 0.49 -12.63
CA THR A 151 -17.38 1.28 -13.86
C THR A 151 -18.24 2.51 -13.63
N VAL A 152 -17.70 3.67 -13.97
CA VAL A 152 -18.45 4.92 -14.06
C VAL A 152 -18.65 5.26 -15.53
N TYR A 153 -19.84 5.71 -15.92
CA TYR A 153 -20.20 6.00 -17.30
C TYR A 153 -20.99 7.29 -17.45
N ASN A 154 -20.93 7.89 -18.64
CA ASN A 154 -21.72 9.06 -19.00
C ASN A 154 -23.11 8.63 -19.51
N SER A 155 -24.16 8.91 -18.73
CA SER A 155 -25.54 8.51 -19.05
C SER A 155 -26.15 9.21 -20.29
N ARG A 156 -25.50 10.25 -20.81
CA ARG A 156 -25.88 10.82 -22.12
C ARG A 156 -25.40 9.97 -23.29
N ARG A 157 -24.33 9.20 -23.10
CA ARG A 157 -23.70 8.37 -24.13
C ARG A 157 -24.17 6.92 -24.02
N ILE A 158 -24.24 6.39 -22.80
CA ILE A 158 -24.68 5.03 -22.51
C ILE A 158 -25.96 5.12 -21.68
N LYS A 159 -27.08 4.65 -22.22
CA LYS A 159 -28.39 4.74 -21.52
C LYS A 159 -28.45 3.87 -20.26
N SER A 160 -27.92 2.65 -20.35
CA SER A 160 -27.83 1.68 -19.26
C SER A 160 -26.57 0.84 -19.47
N LEU A 161 -25.84 0.59 -18.40
CA LEU A 161 -24.65 -0.27 -18.38
C LEU A 161 -24.93 -1.48 -17.48
N GLU A 162 -25.55 -2.50 -18.06
CA GLU A 162 -25.90 -3.77 -17.39
C GLU A 162 -24.81 -4.83 -17.58
N THR A 163 -24.00 -4.71 -18.62
CA THR A 163 -22.88 -5.58 -18.92
C THR A 163 -21.78 -4.81 -19.64
N VAL A 164 -20.53 -5.20 -19.42
CA VAL A 164 -19.38 -4.64 -20.13
C VAL A 164 -19.38 -4.89 -21.64
N GLY A 165 -20.25 -5.80 -22.14
CA GLY A 165 -20.45 -6.02 -23.56
C GLY A 165 -20.87 -4.76 -24.36
N VAL A 166 -21.40 -3.72 -23.70
CA VAL A 166 -21.74 -2.44 -24.30
C VAL A 166 -20.49 -1.74 -24.89
N PHE A 167 -19.30 -2.05 -24.39
CA PHE A 167 -18.04 -1.48 -24.88
C PHE A 167 -17.59 -1.99 -26.24
N GLN A 168 -18.34 -2.90 -26.87
CA GLN A 168 -18.23 -3.13 -28.32
C GLN A 168 -18.57 -1.87 -29.14
N TYR A 169 -19.36 -0.95 -28.57
CA TYR A 169 -19.90 0.23 -29.27
C TYR A 169 -19.52 1.55 -28.60
N HIS A 170 -18.98 1.51 -27.38
CA HIS A 170 -18.64 2.67 -26.56
C HIS A 170 -17.20 2.59 -26.07
N PRO A 171 -16.39 3.65 -26.24
CA PRO A 171 -15.04 3.66 -25.75
C PRO A 171 -15.01 3.69 -24.21
N VAL A 172 -14.13 2.88 -23.63
CA VAL A 172 -13.90 2.79 -22.19
C VAL A 172 -12.44 3.07 -21.87
N GLY A 173 -12.21 3.93 -20.87
CA GLY A 173 -10.89 4.27 -20.34
C GLY A 173 -10.50 3.34 -19.20
N VAL A 174 -9.25 2.91 -19.19
CA VAL A 174 -8.62 2.12 -18.13
C VAL A 174 -7.20 2.60 -17.90
N GLU A 175 -6.66 2.35 -16.71
CA GLU A 175 -5.24 2.49 -16.46
C GLU A 175 -4.47 1.42 -17.21
N GLU A 176 -3.35 1.79 -17.85
CA GLU A 176 -2.44 0.87 -18.53
C GLU A 176 -1.91 -0.19 -17.56
N ASP A 177 -1.69 -1.41 -18.06
CA ASP A 177 -1.19 -2.56 -17.29
C ASP A 177 -1.99 -2.93 -16.04
N SER A 178 -3.24 -2.44 -15.91
CA SER A 178 -4.15 -2.76 -14.81
C SER A 178 -4.98 -4.00 -15.08
N VAL A 179 -5.55 -4.59 -14.01
CA VAL A 179 -6.51 -5.71 -14.13
C VAL A 179 -7.70 -5.36 -15.04
N PRO A 180 -8.36 -4.17 -14.92
CA PRO A 180 -9.37 -3.74 -15.89
C PRO A 180 -8.90 -3.71 -17.34
N SER A 181 -7.65 -3.27 -17.58
CA SER A 181 -7.07 -3.26 -18.93
C SER A 181 -7.02 -4.67 -19.52
N PHE A 182 -6.37 -5.61 -18.82
CA PHE A 182 -6.26 -7.00 -19.30
C PHE A 182 -7.62 -7.68 -19.43
N TYR A 183 -8.52 -7.44 -18.49
CA TYR A 183 -9.87 -7.96 -18.53
C TYR A 183 -10.64 -7.50 -19.79
N LEU A 184 -10.71 -6.21 -20.04
CA LEU A 184 -11.48 -5.67 -21.16
C LEU A 184 -10.85 -6.01 -22.53
N LEU A 185 -9.51 -6.12 -22.60
CA LEU A 185 -8.83 -6.56 -23.83
C LEU A 185 -9.16 -8.01 -24.20
N THR A 186 -9.40 -8.88 -23.20
CA THR A 186 -9.63 -10.31 -23.43
C THR A 186 -11.10 -10.73 -23.35
N ALA A 187 -11.93 -9.94 -22.68
CA ALA A 187 -13.36 -10.20 -22.53
C ALA A 187 -14.07 -10.39 -23.88
N PHE A 188 -15.06 -11.26 -23.90
CA PHE A 188 -15.86 -11.57 -25.10
C PHE A 188 -15.00 -11.98 -26.31
N ALA A 189 -13.93 -12.74 -26.08
CA ALA A 189 -12.95 -13.15 -27.09
C ALA A 189 -12.29 -11.96 -27.81
N GLY A 190 -11.97 -10.89 -27.05
CA GLY A 190 -11.26 -9.70 -27.53
C GLY A 190 -12.12 -8.69 -28.31
N ARG A 191 -13.45 -8.88 -28.36
CA ARG A 191 -14.34 -7.99 -29.13
C ARG A 191 -14.40 -6.56 -28.60
N LEU A 192 -13.99 -6.32 -27.36
CA LEU A 192 -14.00 -4.99 -26.76
C LEU A 192 -12.71 -4.21 -27.05
N SER A 193 -11.64 -4.89 -27.43
CA SER A 193 -10.27 -4.35 -27.50
C SER A 193 -10.12 -3.07 -28.33
N SER A 194 -10.88 -2.92 -29.42
CA SER A 194 -10.83 -1.72 -30.27
C SER A 194 -11.34 -0.44 -29.60
N ASN A 195 -12.13 -0.58 -28.53
CA ASN A 195 -12.71 0.53 -27.78
C ASN A 195 -12.10 0.71 -26.39
N VAL A 196 -11.11 -0.12 -26.00
CA VAL A 196 -10.35 0.07 -24.76
C VAL A 196 -9.27 1.12 -25.00
N LYS A 197 -9.32 2.21 -24.25
CA LYS A 197 -8.30 3.27 -24.27
C LYS A 197 -7.51 3.27 -22.97
N HIS A 198 -6.18 3.31 -23.11
CA HIS A 198 -5.24 3.23 -22.00
C HIS A 198 -4.77 4.62 -21.57
N PHE A 199 -4.70 4.83 -20.26
CA PHE A 199 -4.27 6.07 -19.64
C PHE A 199 -3.22 5.77 -18.55
N VAL A 200 -2.42 6.75 -18.22
CA VAL A 200 -1.36 6.63 -17.19
C VAL A 200 -1.91 6.51 -15.76
N SER A 201 -3.20 6.79 -15.56
CA SER A 201 -3.87 6.68 -14.25
C SER A 201 -5.40 6.68 -14.41
N PRO A 202 -6.15 6.19 -13.40
CA PRO A 202 -7.60 6.31 -13.37
C PRO A 202 -8.08 7.76 -13.41
N THR A 203 -7.34 8.69 -12.81
CA THR A 203 -7.64 10.13 -12.84
C THR A 203 -7.57 10.68 -14.27
N ALA A 204 -6.55 10.30 -15.03
CA ALA A 204 -6.42 10.70 -16.44
C ALA A 204 -7.55 10.11 -17.30
N ALA A 205 -7.90 8.83 -17.08
CA ALA A 205 -9.04 8.20 -17.75
C ALA A 205 -10.37 8.91 -17.43
N PHE A 206 -10.56 9.30 -16.16
CA PHE A 206 -11.76 10.01 -15.73
C PHE A 206 -11.85 11.43 -16.33
N ALA A 207 -10.75 12.15 -16.42
CA ALA A 207 -10.68 13.44 -17.12
C ALA A 207 -11.06 13.28 -18.60
N ALA A 208 -10.51 12.29 -19.30
CA ALA A 208 -10.85 11.97 -20.69
C ALA A 208 -12.35 11.63 -20.86
N MET A 209 -12.99 11.00 -19.86
CA MET A 209 -14.45 10.80 -19.87
C MET A 209 -15.22 12.12 -19.73
N GLN A 210 -14.76 13.04 -18.90
CA GLN A 210 -15.37 14.38 -18.76
C GLN A 210 -15.25 15.18 -20.07
N ASP A 211 -14.13 15.04 -20.77
CA ASP A 211 -13.87 15.68 -22.08
C ASP A 211 -14.57 14.98 -23.25
N GLY A 212 -15.18 13.81 -23.00
CA GLY A 212 -15.93 13.06 -24.01
C GLY A 212 -15.08 12.19 -24.94
N GLU A 213 -13.83 11.95 -24.60
CA GLU A 213 -12.93 11.05 -25.36
C GLU A 213 -13.27 9.58 -25.13
N VAL A 214 -13.77 9.25 -23.93
CA VAL A 214 -14.33 7.94 -23.58
C VAL A 214 -15.71 8.10 -22.97
N ASP A 215 -16.53 7.06 -23.06
CA ASP A 215 -17.90 7.07 -22.56
C ASP A 215 -18.02 6.49 -21.15
N ALA A 216 -17.00 5.77 -20.71
CA ALA A 216 -16.92 5.13 -19.39
C ALA A 216 -15.47 4.98 -18.92
N VAL A 217 -15.29 4.73 -17.62
CA VAL A 217 -14.00 4.41 -16.98
C VAL A 217 -14.20 3.23 -16.05
N MET A 218 -13.31 2.24 -16.09
CA MET A 218 -13.27 1.13 -15.14
C MET A 218 -12.00 1.19 -14.29
N ALA A 219 -12.16 1.25 -12.97
CA ALA A 219 -11.06 1.31 -11.99
C ALA A 219 -11.53 0.80 -10.63
N MET A 220 -10.68 0.91 -9.59
CA MET A 220 -11.08 0.62 -8.20
C MET A 220 -12.24 1.51 -7.77
N ARG A 221 -13.20 0.93 -7.03
CA ARG A 221 -14.41 1.62 -6.57
C ARG A 221 -14.08 2.90 -5.81
N GLY A 222 -13.23 2.83 -4.79
CA GLY A 222 -12.94 3.99 -3.98
C GLY A 222 -12.31 5.13 -4.77
N VAL A 223 -11.44 4.85 -5.74
CA VAL A 223 -10.87 5.87 -6.64
C VAL A 223 -11.95 6.55 -7.46
N LEU A 224 -12.87 5.78 -8.06
CA LEU A 224 -13.95 6.36 -8.88
C LEU A 224 -14.99 7.10 -8.05
N GLU A 225 -15.31 6.63 -6.84
CA GLU A 225 -16.22 7.33 -5.92
C GLU A 225 -15.65 8.68 -5.50
N TRP A 226 -14.36 8.72 -5.17
CA TRP A 226 -13.67 9.96 -4.85
C TRP A 226 -13.67 10.93 -6.04
N LEU A 227 -13.32 10.47 -7.23
CA LEU A 227 -13.36 11.30 -8.46
C LEU A 227 -14.77 11.82 -8.76
N LEU A 228 -15.80 11.01 -8.54
CA LEU A 228 -17.20 11.45 -8.66
C LEU A 228 -17.54 12.53 -7.64
N SER A 229 -17.04 12.45 -6.42
CA SER A 229 -17.28 13.45 -5.38
C SER A 229 -16.65 14.81 -5.68
N GLN A 230 -15.59 14.83 -6.52
CA GLN A 230 -14.91 16.06 -6.94
C GLN A 230 -15.62 16.76 -8.12
N THR A 231 -16.68 16.18 -8.67
CA THR A 231 -17.42 16.76 -9.78
C THR A 231 -18.92 16.88 -9.49
N ASN A 232 -19.54 17.95 -10.01
CA ASN A 232 -20.99 18.14 -9.94
C ASN A 232 -21.71 17.61 -11.19
N ASN A 233 -21.09 16.73 -11.97
CA ASN A 233 -21.64 16.22 -13.21
C ASN A 233 -22.67 15.11 -12.95
N ALA A 234 -23.95 15.46 -12.85
CA ALA A 234 -25.05 14.52 -12.64
C ALA A 234 -25.25 13.48 -13.77
N GLN A 235 -24.54 13.63 -14.90
CA GLN A 235 -24.58 12.66 -16.01
C GLN A 235 -23.69 11.45 -15.76
N LEU A 236 -22.70 11.57 -14.88
CA LEU A 236 -21.81 10.47 -14.52
C LEU A 236 -22.48 9.58 -13.50
N LYS A 237 -22.57 8.28 -13.79
CA LYS A 237 -23.26 7.30 -12.96
C LYS A 237 -22.37 6.08 -12.71
N LYS A 238 -22.52 5.52 -11.51
CA LYS A 238 -21.95 4.22 -11.18
C LYS A 238 -22.75 3.12 -11.87
N SER A 239 -22.05 2.12 -12.40
CA SER A 239 -22.68 0.92 -12.97
C SER A 239 -22.81 -0.16 -11.89
N GLU A 240 -23.89 -0.92 -11.97
CA GLU A 240 -24.09 -2.15 -11.20
C GLU A 240 -23.77 -3.41 -12.02
N ALA A 241 -23.12 -3.24 -13.18
CA ALA A 241 -22.78 -4.35 -14.05
C ALA A 241 -21.88 -5.38 -13.35
N ALA A 242 -22.19 -6.64 -13.59
CA ALA A 242 -21.30 -7.72 -13.22
C ALA A 242 -20.13 -7.83 -14.20
N TYR A 243 -18.99 -8.31 -13.71
CA TYR A 243 -17.78 -8.54 -14.49
C TYR A 243 -17.54 -10.07 -14.63
N PRO A 244 -18.23 -10.75 -15.56
CA PRO A 244 -18.13 -12.21 -15.70
C PRO A 244 -16.70 -12.59 -16.12
N ASN A 245 -16.17 -13.64 -15.48
CA ASN A 245 -14.81 -14.15 -15.70
C ASN A 245 -13.67 -13.18 -15.31
N LEU A 246 -13.95 -12.11 -14.59
CA LEU A 246 -12.93 -11.33 -13.92
C LEU A 246 -12.46 -12.13 -12.69
N GLY A 247 -11.19 -12.56 -12.67
CA GLY A 247 -10.68 -13.51 -11.69
C GLY A 247 -10.84 -13.03 -10.25
N GLN A 248 -10.45 -11.79 -9.95
CA GLN A 248 -10.59 -11.18 -8.61
C GLN A 248 -11.44 -9.91 -8.73
N ALA A 249 -12.76 -10.09 -8.63
CA ALA A 249 -13.71 -8.99 -8.71
C ALA A 249 -13.81 -8.19 -7.41
N ILE A 250 -13.57 -8.84 -6.28
CA ILE A 250 -13.59 -8.28 -4.91
C ILE A 250 -12.38 -8.83 -4.18
N TRP A 251 -11.72 -7.99 -3.39
CA TRP A 251 -10.58 -8.39 -2.56
C TRP A 251 -10.58 -7.66 -1.23
N GLU A 252 -9.85 -8.19 -0.27
CA GLU A 252 -9.66 -7.56 1.03
C GLU A 252 -8.31 -6.87 1.09
N VAL A 253 -8.30 -5.72 1.73
CA VAL A 253 -7.14 -4.86 1.95
C VAL A 253 -6.80 -4.90 3.43
N GLY A 254 -5.57 -5.24 3.72
CA GLY A 254 -5.04 -5.33 5.08
C GLY A 254 -3.71 -4.60 5.23
N MET A 255 -2.95 -5.05 6.19
CA MET A 255 -1.68 -4.47 6.63
C MET A 255 -0.58 -5.51 6.63
N ALA A 256 0.69 -5.06 6.66
CA ALA A 256 1.83 -5.95 6.77
C ALA A 256 2.88 -5.42 7.74
N VAL A 257 3.51 -6.36 8.47
CA VAL A 257 4.69 -6.12 9.31
C VAL A 257 5.77 -7.14 8.98
N HIS A 258 6.99 -6.90 9.45
CA HIS A 258 8.00 -7.94 9.44
C HIS A 258 7.58 -9.12 10.35
N GLU A 259 7.96 -10.35 9.99
CA GLU A 259 7.54 -11.57 10.69
C GLU A 259 7.98 -11.62 12.15
N SER A 260 9.11 -10.97 12.49
CA SER A 260 9.58 -10.85 13.87
C SER A 260 8.79 -9.83 14.71
N ASN A 261 7.94 -9.00 14.09
CA ASN A 261 7.20 -7.91 14.75
C ASN A 261 5.69 -8.22 14.90
N ARG A 262 5.36 -9.49 15.19
CA ARG A 262 3.98 -9.94 15.38
C ARG A 262 3.25 -9.26 16.53
N GLN A 263 4.00 -8.79 17.53
CA GLN A 263 3.43 -8.05 18.66
C GLN A 263 2.80 -6.74 18.20
N LEU A 264 3.47 -5.99 17.30
CA LEU A 264 2.88 -4.82 16.67
C LEU A 264 1.63 -5.21 15.85
N ALA A 265 1.69 -6.31 15.08
CA ALA A 265 0.54 -6.76 14.31
C ALA A 265 -0.68 -7.00 15.21
N TYR A 266 -0.54 -7.71 16.32
CA TYR A 266 -1.65 -7.96 17.25
C TYR A 266 -2.20 -6.68 17.88
N ALA A 267 -1.32 -5.73 18.26
CA ALA A 267 -1.75 -4.46 18.82
C ALA A 267 -2.55 -3.64 17.79
N VAL A 268 -2.06 -3.54 16.55
CA VAL A 268 -2.72 -2.80 15.47
C VAL A 268 -4.01 -3.48 15.01
N GLU A 269 -4.05 -4.81 14.95
CA GLU A 269 -5.26 -5.57 14.61
C GLU A 269 -6.38 -5.30 15.62
N ALA A 270 -6.08 -5.37 16.93
CA ALA A 270 -7.06 -5.07 17.98
C ALA A 270 -7.62 -3.63 17.88
N LEU A 271 -6.77 -2.64 17.57
CA LEU A 271 -7.19 -1.26 17.34
C LEU A 271 -8.09 -1.14 16.12
N THR A 272 -7.72 -1.79 15.03
CA THR A 272 -8.49 -1.77 13.77
C THR A 272 -9.85 -2.45 13.94
N GLU A 273 -9.92 -3.58 14.64
CA GLU A 273 -11.18 -4.24 15.00
C GLU A 273 -12.09 -3.33 15.82
N ALA A 274 -11.54 -2.63 16.82
CA ALA A 274 -12.30 -1.66 17.61
C ALA A 274 -12.84 -0.53 16.74
N MET A 275 -12.03 0.02 15.80
CA MET A 275 -12.45 1.07 14.88
C MET A 275 -13.56 0.61 13.92
N ILE A 276 -13.52 -0.66 13.49
CA ILE A 276 -14.57 -1.26 12.66
C ILE A 276 -15.86 -1.44 13.47
N ALA A 277 -15.74 -1.90 14.70
CA ALA A 277 -16.87 -2.19 15.57
C ALA A 277 -17.60 -0.92 16.03
N ASP A 278 -16.89 0.14 16.39
CA ASP A 278 -17.45 1.40 16.90
C ASP A 278 -17.82 2.41 15.82
N GLY A 279 -17.53 2.12 14.53
CA GLY A 279 -17.90 2.94 13.38
C GLY A 279 -16.88 4.02 13.00
N ARG A 280 -15.76 4.15 13.70
CA ARG A 280 -14.67 5.09 13.31
C ARG A 280 -14.16 4.80 11.90
N MET A 281 -14.03 3.52 11.53
CA MET A 281 -13.62 3.15 10.18
C MET A 281 -14.63 3.62 9.12
N GLN A 282 -15.93 3.42 9.36
CA GLN A 282 -16.98 3.95 8.48
C GLN A 282 -16.89 5.48 8.34
N ALA A 283 -16.77 6.20 9.46
CA ALA A 283 -16.69 7.67 9.46
C ALA A 283 -15.44 8.17 8.69
N LEU A 284 -14.33 7.43 8.77
CA LEU A 284 -13.12 7.76 8.03
C LEU A 284 -13.33 7.67 6.50
N TYR A 285 -14.01 6.63 6.02
CA TYR A 285 -14.36 6.49 4.59
C TYR A 285 -15.39 7.54 4.15
N ASP A 286 -16.41 7.79 4.96
CA ASP A 286 -17.45 8.80 4.69
C ASP A 286 -16.87 10.20 4.51
N LYS A 287 -15.82 10.56 5.26
CA LYS A 287 -15.09 11.82 5.12
C LYS A 287 -14.54 12.05 3.72
N TYR A 288 -14.17 10.98 3.04
CA TYR A 288 -13.67 10.99 1.65
C TYR A 288 -14.77 10.66 0.62
N HIS A 289 -16.03 10.61 1.04
CA HIS A 289 -17.20 10.24 0.20
C HIS A 289 -17.09 8.84 -0.42
N LEU A 290 -16.50 7.91 0.31
CA LEU A 290 -16.31 6.53 -0.10
C LEU A 290 -17.33 5.61 0.57
N SER A 291 -17.81 4.64 -0.19
CA SER A 291 -18.57 3.53 0.36
C SER A 291 -17.64 2.60 1.13
N TYR A 292 -17.84 2.48 2.43
CA TYR A 292 -17.11 1.52 3.24
C TYR A 292 -17.76 0.14 3.16
N GLU A 293 -16.97 -0.88 2.87
CA GLU A 293 -17.38 -2.27 2.91
C GLU A 293 -16.50 -3.04 3.87
N LYS A 294 -17.12 -3.59 4.93
CA LYS A 294 -16.41 -4.35 5.96
C LYS A 294 -15.78 -5.61 5.36
N PRO A 295 -14.58 -6.00 5.82
CA PRO A 295 -14.03 -7.33 5.55
C PRO A 295 -14.99 -8.45 5.94
N GLU A 296 -14.89 -9.60 5.28
CA GLU A 296 -15.83 -10.72 5.45
C GLU A 296 -15.89 -11.22 6.89
N MET A 297 -14.74 -11.24 7.56
CA MET A 297 -14.66 -11.69 8.96
C MET A 297 -15.40 -10.79 9.96
N TYR A 298 -15.80 -9.57 9.57
CA TYR A 298 -16.52 -8.60 10.44
C TYR A 298 -17.96 -8.33 9.96
N GLN A 299 -18.48 -9.13 9.03
CA GLN A 299 -19.87 -9.02 8.51
C GLN A 299 -20.91 -9.72 9.36
#